data_b952c8e67197046bfd466f1cd1b9635d
#
_entry.id   b952c8e67197046bfd466f1cd1b9635d
#
_cell.length_a   1.000
_cell.length_b   1.000
_cell.length_c   1.000
_cell.angle_alpha   90.00
_cell.angle_beta   90.00
_cell.angle_gamma   90.00
#
_symmetry.space_group_name_H-M   'P 1'
#
loop_
_entity.id
_entity.type
_entity.pdbx_description
1 polymer ?
#
loop_
_entity_poly.entity_id
_entity_poly.type
_entity_poly.pdbx_seq_one_letter_code
_entity_poly.pdbx_strand_id
1 'polypeptide(L)'
;MASSSTDARLDQMQMMIQQQNQEIQQLQADEANEASAAQMNEATQAQIGALEDKVNAVSDADKGGWWYNTKVSGRMYFDITDATQKTNGADTTFKGYSFDIKRFYIGIDHKFDDMWSANITTDFTYDSNSSAKATQLYIKKAYLDAHIDDALDVKLGSTDLPWIPFAEGVYGYRYVENTLIDRTKIGTSADWGVHLSGKFADGMFSYAISAINGAGYKAPPGPGNGVKFKSIDVEGRVSANIDDFVVAVGGYTGKLGKDMELASPAPSHTATRFNALAAYKTKEITAGVEYFSANDWNSVTSSTTDKEQGWSGFASYKFDPQWAIFGRYDSVNEKLQQPSVNKPDDTYYNAGIEWSPTKIVSLSLVYKHDNAKHGALANQNGTGTLGSTSLPRTGTYNELGIFGILQW
;
A
#
# COMPACT_ATOMS: atom_id res chain seq x y z
N MET A 1 -55.92 68.67 64.88
CA MET A 1 -55.18 67.36 64.69
C MET A 1 -55.63 66.53 63.47
N ALA A 2 -56.30 67.10 62.46
CA ALA A 2 -56.76 66.36 61.28
C ALA A 2 -55.89 66.64 60.01
N SER A 3 -55.03 67.71 59.99
CA SER A 3 -54.22 68.08 58.81
C SER A 3 -52.98 67.20 58.63
N SER A 4 -52.30 66.76 59.69
CA SER A 4 -51.06 65.97 59.64
C SER A 4 -51.25 64.52 59.11
N SER A 5 -52.45 63.97 59.21
CA SER A 5 -52.79 62.61 58.67
C SER A 5 -53.02 62.61 57.14
N THR A 6 -53.46 63.76 56.61
CA THR A 6 -53.78 63.91 55.19
C THR A 6 -52.49 64.17 54.41
N ASP A 7 -51.56 64.96 54.93
CA ASP A 7 -50.30 65.26 54.35
C ASP A 7 -49.40 64.00 54.29
N ALA A 8 -49.35 63.21 55.36
CA ALA A 8 -48.59 61.93 55.35
C ALA A 8 -49.16 60.92 54.36
N ARG A 9 -50.47 60.92 54.06
CA ARG A 9 -51.09 60.09 53.03
C ARG A 9 -50.76 60.59 51.63
N LEU A 10 -50.70 61.92 51.48
CA LEU A 10 -50.30 62.51 50.19
C LEU A 10 -48.86 62.20 49.86
N ASP A 11 -47.91 62.27 50.78
CA ASP A 11 -46.55 61.94 50.66
C ASP A 11 -46.36 60.43 50.31
N GLN A 12 -47.12 59.57 50.95
CA GLN A 12 -47.14 58.14 50.73
C GLN A 12 -47.66 57.82 49.31
N MET A 13 -48.72 58.53 48.86
CA MET A 13 -49.23 58.39 47.48
C MET A 13 -48.20 58.91 46.43
N GLN A 14 -47.52 60.00 46.69
CA GLN A 14 -46.49 60.54 45.82
C GLN A 14 -45.29 59.58 45.71
N MET A 15 -44.87 58.97 46.80
CA MET A 15 -43.82 57.96 46.76
C MET A 15 -44.25 56.71 45.99
N MET A 16 -45.50 56.23 46.11
CA MET A 16 -46.04 55.14 45.37
C MET A 16 -46.10 55.44 43.85
N ILE A 17 -46.55 56.65 43.48
CA ILE A 17 -46.59 57.11 42.10
C ILE A 17 -45.17 57.19 41.50
N GLN A 18 -44.20 57.69 42.28
CA GLN A 18 -42.80 57.71 41.86
C GLN A 18 -42.26 56.30 41.70
N GLN A 19 -42.56 55.39 42.61
CA GLN A 19 -42.13 53.98 42.50
C GLN A 19 -42.76 53.28 41.26
N GLN A 20 -44.06 53.49 41.04
CA GLN A 20 -44.74 52.93 39.85
C GLN A 20 -44.19 53.50 38.53
N ASN A 21 -43.90 54.82 38.51
CA ASN A 21 -43.28 55.42 37.32
C ASN A 21 -41.89 54.88 37.06
N GLN A 22 -41.09 54.59 38.08
CA GLN A 22 -39.80 53.94 37.94
C GLN A 22 -39.95 52.51 37.42
N GLU A 23 -40.91 51.77 37.91
CA GLU A 23 -41.20 50.40 37.50
C GLU A 23 -41.69 50.33 36.03
N ILE A 24 -42.56 51.30 35.62
CA ILE A 24 -43.02 51.46 34.24
C ILE A 24 -41.84 51.79 33.33
N GLN A 25 -40.94 52.68 33.70
CA GLN A 25 -39.73 52.98 32.91
C GLN A 25 -38.78 51.78 32.77
N GLN A 26 -38.68 50.98 33.82
CA GLN A 26 -37.87 49.79 33.80
C GLN A 26 -38.48 48.71 32.90
N LEU A 27 -39.77 48.47 32.97
CA LEU A 27 -40.50 47.55 32.11
C LEU A 27 -40.44 47.98 30.63
N GLN A 28 -40.58 49.29 30.35
CA GLN A 28 -40.41 49.79 28.97
C GLN A 28 -38.99 49.63 28.44
N ALA A 29 -37.98 49.78 29.29
CA ALA A 29 -36.59 49.53 28.88
C ALA A 29 -36.31 48.04 28.65
N ASP A 30 -36.88 47.15 29.48
CA ASP A 30 -36.77 45.71 29.34
C ASP A 30 -37.47 45.22 28.05
N GLU A 31 -38.70 45.74 27.78
CA GLU A 31 -39.45 45.44 26.55
C GLU A 31 -38.71 45.92 25.27
N ALA A 32 -38.06 47.09 25.32
CA ALA A 32 -37.23 47.60 24.24
C ALA A 32 -35.96 46.74 24.03
N ASN A 33 -35.36 46.23 25.10
CA ASN A 33 -34.21 45.34 25.06
C ASN A 33 -34.58 43.95 24.49
N GLU A 34 -35.75 43.39 24.91
CA GLU A 34 -36.28 42.16 24.35
C GLU A 34 -36.60 42.27 22.87
N ALA A 35 -37.23 43.38 22.45
CA ALA A 35 -37.50 43.63 21.04
C ALA A 35 -36.19 43.75 20.19
N SER A 36 -35.18 44.43 20.75
CA SER A 36 -33.86 44.54 20.13
C SER A 36 -33.15 43.18 20.06
N ALA A 37 -33.24 42.37 21.12
CA ALA A 37 -32.67 41.02 21.12
C ALA A 37 -33.39 40.08 20.15
N ALA A 38 -34.71 40.21 20.01
CA ALA A 38 -35.50 39.45 19.03
C ALA A 38 -35.12 39.81 17.58
N GLN A 39 -34.96 41.12 17.28
CA GLN A 39 -34.49 41.57 15.97
C GLN A 39 -33.06 41.11 15.65
N MET A 40 -32.17 41.11 16.64
CA MET A 40 -30.80 40.63 16.49
C MET A 40 -30.76 39.11 16.28
N ASN A 41 -31.63 38.37 16.94
CA ASN A 41 -31.78 36.93 16.74
C ASN A 41 -32.32 36.61 15.32
N GLU A 42 -33.31 37.34 14.86
CA GLU A 42 -33.89 37.17 13.53
C GLU A 42 -32.86 37.51 12.42
N ALA A 43 -32.09 38.60 12.58
CA ALA A 43 -30.99 38.94 11.68
C ALA A 43 -29.87 37.91 11.67
N THR A 44 -29.54 37.35 12.86
CA THR A 44 -28.54 36.29 12.97
C THR A 44 -29.01 34.98 12.33
N GLN A 45 -30.25 34.62 12.49
CA GLN A 45 -30.87 33.45 11.85
C GLN A 45 -30.91 33.62 10.33
N ALA A 46 -31.25 34.81 9.84
CA ALA A 46 -31.19 35.11 8.40
C ALA A 46 -29.76 35.02 7.83
N GLN A 47 -28.74 35.44 8.58
CA GLN A 47 -27.34 35.31 8.20
C GLN A 47 -26.88 33.84 8.21
N ILE A 48 -27.29 33.05 9.18
CA ILE A 48 -27.00 31.61 9.23
C ILE A 48 -27.63 30.92 8.03
N GLY A 49 -28.89 31.16 7.70
CA GLY A 49 -29.55 30.59 6.54
C GLY A 49 -28.85 30.97 5.22
N ALA A 50 -28.45 32.23 5.07
CA ALA A 50 -27.71 32.68 3.89
C ALA A 50 -26.29 32.06 3.79
N LEU A 51 -25.66 31.75 4.92
CA LEU A 51 -24.39 31.01 4.98
C LEU A 51 -24.58 29.53 4.63
N GLU A 52 -25.64 28.91 5.14
CA GLU A 52 -25.99 27.52 4.81
C GLU A 52 -26.28 27.37 3.31
N ASP A 53 -27.03 28.30 2.71
CA ASP A 53 -27.29 28.32 1.28
C ASP A 53 -26.00 28.48 0.46
N LYS A 54 -25.07 29.34 0.91
CA LYS A 54 -23.77 29.49 0.26
C LYS A 54 -22.90 28.24 0.40
N VAL A 55 -22.87 27.61 1.57
CA VAL A 55 -22.15 26.35 1.79
C VAL A 55 -22.72 25.24 0.92
N ASN A 56 -24.04 25.13 0.82
CA ASN A 56 -24.71 24.18 -0.03
C ASN A 56 -24.43 24.44 -1.53
N ALA A 57 -24.48 25.70 -1.95
CA ALA A 57 -24.18 26.08 -3.33
C ALA A 57 -22.72 25.80 -3.71
N VAL A 58 -21.75 26.04 -2.81
CA VAL A 58 -20.33 25.67 -3.01
C VAL A 58 -20.18 24.16 -3.05
N SER A 59 -20.83 23.44 -2.13
CA SER A 59 -20.81 21.96 -2.11
C SER A 59 -21.41 21.38 -3.40
N ASP A 60 -22.50 21.93 -3.91
CA ASP A 60 -23.14 21.45 -5.14
C ASP A 60 -22.37 21.84 -6.41
N ALA A 61 -21.72 23.00 -6.44
CA ALA A 61 -20.82 23.39 -7.51
C ALA A 61 -19.56 22.51 -7.55
N ASP A 62 -19.05 22.11 -6.38
CA ASP A 62 -17.90 21.21 -6.27
C ASP A 62 -18.26 19.78 -6.72
N LYS A 63 -19.48 19.30 -6.46
CA LYS A 63 -19.99 17.98 -6.92
C LYS A 63 -20.13 17.90 -8.45
N GLY A 64 -20.21 19.00 -9.16
CA GLY A 64 -20.26 19.05 -10.62
C GLY A 64 -18.90 19.06 -11.32
N GLY A 65 -17.81 19.26 -10.58
CA GLY A 65 -16.46 19.27 -11.12
C GLY A 65 -15.90 17.85 -11.36
N TRP A 66 -15.14 17.66 -12.45
CA TRP A 66 -14.48 16.37 -12.75
C TRP A 66 -13.59 15.87 -11.60
N TRP A 67 -13.05 16.79 -10.78
CA TRP A 67 -12.21 16.47 -9.61
C TRP A 67 -12.98 15.85 -8.44
N TYR A 68 -14.28 16.04 -8.35
CA TYR A 68 -15.11 15.49 -7.26
C TYR A 68 -15.01 13.96 -7.19
N ASN A 69 -14.97 13.29 -8.35
CA ASN A 69 -14.84 11.84 -8.47
C ASN A 69 -13.37 11.41 -8.67
N THR A 70 -12.42 12.31 -8.41
CA THR A 70 -10.99 12.05 -8.60
C THR A 70 -10.28 12.05 -7.25
N LYS A 71 -9.61 10.95 -6.93
CA LYS A 71 -8.78 10.80 -5.75
C LYS A 71 -7.32 10.78 -6.16
N VAL A 72 -6.52 11.65 -5.57
CA VAL A 72 -5.06 11.61 -5.66
C VAL A 72 -4.50 10.99 -4.40
N SER A 73 -3.64 10.01 -4.54
CA SER A 73 -2.99 9.30 -3.44
C SER A 73 -1.49 9.24 -3.68
N GLY A 74 -0.73 9.05 -2.61
CA GLY A 74 0.70 8.88 -2.72
C GLY A 74 1.25 7.95 -1.65
N ARG A 75 2.41 7.34 -1.98
CA ARG A 75 3.14 6.50 -1.05
C ARG A 75 4.62 6.56 -1.37
N MET A 76 5.44 6.87 -0.37
CA MET A 76 6.88 6.88 -0.49
C MET A 76 7.50 5.93 0.53
N TYR A 77 8.43 5.08 0.08
CA TYR A 77 9.30 4.28 0.93
C TYR A 77 10.70 4.85 0.84
N PHE A 78 11.30 5.10 1.98
CA PHE A 78 12.64 5.64 2.07
C PHE A 78 13.43 4.94 3.18
N ASP A 79 14.73 5.00 3.09
CA ASP A 79 15.60 4.52 4.15
C ASP A 79 16.86 5.36 4.33
N ILE A 80 17.47 5.15 5.49
CA ILE A 80 18.79 5.67 5.86
C ILE A 80 19.50 4.48 6.47
N THR A 81 20.40 3.86 5.74
CA THR A 81 20.99 2.58 6.12
C THR A 81 22.51 2.58 6.04
N ASP A 82 23.12 1.75 6.86
CA ASP A 82 24.48 1.26 6.71
C ASP A 82 24.44 -0.21 6.30
N ALA A 83 25.00 -0.52 5.15
CA ALA A 83 24.95 -1.86 4.60
C ALA A 83 26.33 -2.37 4.20
N THR A 84 26.50 -3.69 4.28
CA THR A 84 27.70 -4.39 3.84
C THR A 84 27.35 -5.69 3.12
N GLN A 85 28.05 -5.94 2.02
CA GLN A 85 27.94 -7.21 1.30
C GLN A 85 29.30 -7.84 1.14
N LYS A 86 29.39 -9.16 1.39
CA LYS A 86 30.57 -9.99 1.16
C LYS A 86 30.27 -11.10 0.14
N THR A 87 31.25 -11.40 -0.68
CA THR A 87 31.24 -12.54 -1.58
C THR A 87 32.44 -13.40 -1.28
N ASN A 88 32.24 -14.68 -0.98
CA ASN A 88 33.29 -15.62 -0.59
C ASN A 88 34.16 -15.11 0.59
N GLY A 89 33.55 -14.38 1.53
CA GLY A 89 34.22 -13.80 2.69
C GLY A 89 34.92 -12.46 2.45
N ALA A 90 35.10 -12.03 1.19
CA ALA A 90 35.69 -10.74 0.84
C ALA A 90 34.62 -9.64 0.72
N ASP A 91 34.92 -8.44 1.20
CA ASP A 91 34.04 -7.28 1.03
C ASP A 91 33.87 -6.97 -0.48
N THR A 92 32.63 -6.68 -0.85
CA THR A 92 32.31 -6.11 -2.16
C THR A 92 32.42 -4.58 -2.12
N THR A 93 32.21 -3.94 -3.27
CA THR A 93 32.08 -2.47 -3.34
C THR A 93 30.79 -1.96 -2.71
N PHE A 94 29.84 -2.83 -2.40
CA PHE A 94 28.56 -2.48 -1.78
C PHE A 94 28.74 -2.45 -0.25
N LYS A 95 29.18 -1.31 0.26
CA LYS A 95 29.29 -1.04 1.69
C LYS A 95 29.24 0.44 1.99
N GLY A 96 28.69 0.79 3.17
CA GLY A 96 28.62 2.14 3.71
C GLY A 96 27.21 2.67 3.85
N TYR A 97 27.14 3.97 4.08
CA TYR A 97 25.89 4.67 4.37
C TYR A 97 25.21 5.16 3.10
N SER A 98 23.87 5.09 3.07
CA SER A 98 23.06 5.69 2.02
C SER A 98 21.75 6.26 2.55
N PHE A 99 21.24 7.27 1.84
CA PHE A 99 19.86 7.72 1.87
C PHE A 99 19.24 7.27 0.56
N ASP A 100 18.12 6.57 0.64
CA ASP A 100 17.48 6.07 -0.54
C ASP A 100 15.96 6.24 -0.49
N ILE A 101 15.37 6.52 -1.65
CA ILE A 101 13.93 6.41 -1.86
C ILE A 101 13.71 5.11 -2.62
N LYS A 102 13.20 4.10 -1.94
CA LYS A 102 12.98 2.77 -2.54
C LYS A 102 11.82 2.75 -3.50
N ARG A 103 10.76 3.54 -3.22
CA ARG A 103 9.54 3.64 -4.01
C ARG A 103 8.91 5.01 -3.84
N PHE A 104 8.30 5.51 -4.91
CA PHE A 104 7.50 6.73 -4.86
C PHE A 104 6.31 6.59 -5.81
N TYR A 105 5.17 6.25 -5.23
CA TYR A 105 3.91 6.07 -5.96
C TYR A 105 3.11 7.36 -5.93
N ILE A 106 2.61 7.79 -7.09
CA ILE A 106 1.54 8.77 -7.21
C ILE A 106 0.40 8.07 -7.95
N GLY A 107 -0.74 7.94 -7.30
CA GLY A 107 -1.94 7.33 -7.84
C GLY A 107 -3.02 8.37 -8.09
N ILE A 108 -3.69 8.26 -9.22
CA ILE A 108 -4.89 9.03 -9.57
C ILE A 108 -5.96 8.01 -9.90
N ASP A 109 -7.03 8.02 -9.12
CA ASP A 109 -8.23 7.22 -9.33
C ASP A 109 -9.36 8.15 -9.76
N HIS A 110 -10.07 7.83 -10.84
CA HIS A 110 -11.23 8.57 -11.29
C HIS A 110 -12.42 7.63 -11.45
N LYS A 111 -13.53 7.96 -10.80
CA LYS A 111 -14.80 7.26 -10.91
C LYS A 111 -15.67 7.99 -11.93
N PHE A 112 -15.98 7.33 -13.06
CA PHE A 112 -16.86 7.90 -14.10
C PHE A 112 -18.32 7.76 -13.71
N ASP A 113 -18.69 6.58 -13.20
CA ASP A 113 -20.03 6.24 -12.71
C ASP A 113 -19.95 5.07 -11.70
N ASP A 114 -21.06 4.42 -11.38
CA ASP A 114 -21.06 3.34 -10.39
C ASP A 114 -20.41 2.05 -10.89
N MET A 115 -20.33 1.86 -12.21
CA MET A 115 -19.69 0.70 -12.83
C MET A 115 -18.23 0.99 -13.24
N TRP A 116 -17.95 2.17 -13.81
CA TRP A 116 -16.68 2.43 -14.46
C TRP A 116 -15.77 3.34 -13.65
N SER A 117 -14.54 2.92 -13.51
CA SER A 117 -13.46 3.74 -12.97
C SER A 117 -12.15 3.50 -13.71
N ALA A 118 -11.18 4.38 -13.54
CA ALA A 118 -9.84 4.22 -14.08
C ALA A 118 -8.81 4.61 -13.03
N ASN A 119 -7.65 3.98 -13.10
CA ASN A 119 -6.49 4.30 -12.27
C ASN A 119 -5.27 4.50 -13.15
N ILE A 120 -4.44 5.47 -12.77
CA ILE A 120 -3.05 5.55 -13.16
C ILE A 120 -2.19 5.66 -11.90
N THR A 121 -1.18 4.80 -11.77
CA THR A 121 -0.20 4.86 -10.67
C THR A 121 1.20 4.82 -11.27
N THR A 122 1.98 5.84 -10.96
CA THR A 122 3.40 5.90 -11.31
C THR A 122 4.27 5.31 -10.20
N ASP A 123 5.47 4.88 -10.55
CA ASP A 123 6.57 4.57 -9.64
C ASP A 123 7.84 5.18 -10.23
N PHE A 124 8.94 5.19 -9.50
CA PHE A 124 10.20 5.68 -10.02
C PHE A 124 11.31 4.64 -9.87
N THR A 125 12.37 4.82 -10.65
CA THR A 125 13.60 4.04 -10.53
C THR A 125 14.80 4.95 -10.81
N TYR A 126 15.96 4.59 -10.27
CA TYR A 126 17.22 5.18 -10.66
C TYR A 126 17.68 4.59 -11.99
N ASP A 127 18.00 5.45 -12.96
CA ASP A 127 18.61 5.02 -14.21
C ASP A 127 20.11 4.83 -14.01
N SER A 128 20.52 3.58 -13.78
CA SER A 128 21.92 3.23 -13.63
C SER A 128 22.68 3.19 -14.96
N ASN A 129 21.97 3.20 -16.10
CA ASN A 129 22.55 3.05 -17.43
C ASN A 129 22.73 4.38 -18.17
N SER A 130 22.10 5.46 -17.72
CA SER A 130 22.30 6.78 -18.30
C SER A 130 23.54 7.45 -17.71
N SER A 131 24.32 8.09 -18.55
CA SER A 131 25.46 8.92 -18.12
C SER A 131 25.04 10.09 -17.20
N ALA A 132 23.75 10.41 -17.17
CA ALA A 132 23.16 11.46 -16.33
C ALA A 132 22.77 10.97 -14.92
N LYS A 133 22.76 9.65 -14.65
CA LYS A 133 22.30 9.06 -13.38
C LYS A 133 20.96 9.64 -12.90
N ALA A 134 20.03 9.79 -13.83
CA ALA A 134 18.74 10.42 -13.57
C ALA A 134 17.75 9.44 -12.96
N THR A 135 16.74 9.97 -12.26
CA THR A 135 15.56 9.21 -11.89
C THR A 135 14.57 9.19 -13.04
N GLN A 136 13.91 8.06 -13.27
CA GLN A 136 12.86 7.90 -14.26
C GLN A 136 11.54 7.58 -13.59
N LEU A 137 10.48 8.27 -13.99
CA LEU A 137 9.11 7.89 -13.67
C LEU A 137 8.62 6.89 -14.71
N TYR A 138 7.96 5.84 -14.27
CA TYR A 138 7.31 4.87 -15.12
C TYR A 138 5.93 4.49 -14.59
N ILE A 139 5.10 3.93 -15.45
CA ILE A 139 3.75 3.50 -15.10
C ILE A 139 3.84 2.12 -14.44
N LYS A 140 3.35 2.02 -13.21
CA LYS A 140 3.17 0.74 -12.52
C LYS A 140 1.77 0.18 -12.77
N LYS A 141 0.74 1.03 -12.70
CA LYS A 141 -0.64 0.67 -12.97
C LYS A 141 -1.26 1.67 -13.93
N ALA A 142 -2.02 1.17 -14.88
CA ALA A 142 -2.88 1.95 -15.77
C ALA A 142 -3.97 1.02 -16.27
N TYR A 143 -5.17 1.14 -15.71
CA TYR A 143 -6.27 0.25 -16.04
C TYR A 143 -7.62 0.96 -16.04
N LEU A 144 -8.52 0.41 -16.84
CA LEU A 144 -9.95 0.63 -16.75
C LEU A 144 -10.54 -0.47 -15.88
N ASP A 145 -11.42 -0.12 -14.96
CA ASP A 145 -12.10 -1.03 -14.05
C ASP A 145 -13.59 -1.00 -14.31
N ALA A 146 -14.19 -2.18 -14.45
CA ALA A 146 -15.63 -2.40 -14.51
C ALA A 146 -16.06 -3.16 -13.26
N HIS A 147 -16.66 -2.46 -12.31
CA HIS A 147 -17.29 -3.04 -11.13
C HIS A 147 -18.71 -3.51 -11.50
N ILE A 148 -18.90 -4.82 -11.62
CA ILE A 148 -20.20 -5.40 -11.97
C ILE A 148 -21.03 -5.59 -10.71
N ASP A 149 -20.45 -6.25 -9.71
CA ASP A 149 -20.96 -6.44 -8.36
C ASP A 149 -19.83 -6.86 -7.40
N ASP A 150 -20.12 -7.13 -6.14
CA ASP A 150 -19.12 -7.56 -5.15
C ASP A 150 -18.42 -8.88 -5.55
N ALA A 151 -19.06 -9.71 -6.34
CA ALA A 151 -18.51 -10.98 -6.80
C ALA A 151 -17.65 -10.85 -8.06
N LEU A 152 -17.71 -9.71 -8.78
CA LEU A 152 -17.01 -9.54 -10.05
C LEU A 152 -16.58 -8.10 -10.32
N ASP A 153 -15.27 -7.86 -10.25
CA ASP A 153 -14.56 -6.72 -10.84
C ASP A 153 -13.74 -7.19 -12.04
N VAL A 154 -13.75 -6.43 -13.13
CA VAL A 154 -12.97 -6.69 -14.34
C VAL A 154 -12.04 -5.50 -14.61
N LYS A 155 -10.72 -5.73 -14.58
CA LYS A 155 -9.73 -4.70 -14.89
C LYS A 155 -9.00 -5.01 -16.18
N LEU A 156 -8.87 -3.99 -17.03
CA LEU A 156 -8.19 -4.06 -18.32
C LEU A 156 -6.99 -3.12 -18.31
N GLY A 157 -5.79 -3.64 -18.46
CA GLY A 157 -4.55 -2.86 -18.44
C GLY A 157 -3.51 -3.41 -17.48
N SER A 158 -2.62 -2.55 -16.96
CA SER A 158 -1.64 -2.93 -15.96
C SER A 158 -2.19 -2.72 -14.56
N THR A 159 -2.25 -3.79 -13.76
CA THR A 159 -2.68 -3.72 -12.35
C THR A 159 -1.98 -4.77 -11.49
N ASP A 160 -2.28 -4.75 -10.20
CA ASP A 160 -1.74 -5.67 -9.22
C ASP A 160 -2.07 -7.13 -9.58
N LEU A 161 -1.07 -8.00 -9.45
CA LEU A 161 -1.24 -9.44 -9.61
C LEU A 161 -1.82 -10.10 -8.34
N PRO A 162 -2.43 -11.28 -8.48
CA PRO A 162 -3.19 -11.92 -7.40
C PRO A 162 -2.41 -12.20 -6.11
N TRP A 163 -1.11 -12.53 -6.18
CA TRP A 163 -0.39 -13.05 -5.00
C TRP A 163 0.39 -11.98 -4.22
N ILE A 164 1.38 -11.34 -4.84
CA ILE A 164 2.33 -10.47 -4.13
C ILE A 164 1.63 -9.34 -3.38
N PRO A 165 0.73 -8.53 -3.96
CA PRO A 165 0.06 -7.46 -3.24
C PRO A 165 -0.85 -7.97 -2.10
N PHE A 166 -1.41 -9.16 -2.25
CA PHE A 166 -2.17 -9.81 -1.18
C PHE A 166 -1.26 -10.18 0.01
N ALA A 167 -0.14 -10.85 -0.25
CA ALA A 167 0.84 -11.22 0.76
C ALA A 167 1.45 -9.97 1.45
N GLU A 168 1.73 -8.90 0.69
CA GLU A 168 2.15 -7.60 1.22
C GLU A 168 1.13 -7.01 2.20
N GLY A 169 -0.18 -7.09 1.87
CA GLY A 169 -1.27 -6.64 2.72
C GLY A 169 -1.43 -7.42 4.03
N VAL A 170 -1.05 -8.71 4.02
CA VAL A 170 -1.02 -9.54 5.23
C VAL A 170 0.24 -9.26 6.05
N TYR A 171 1.41 -9.22 5.42
CA TYR A 171 2.70 -8.99 6.06
C TYR A 171 2.80 -7.60 6.72
N GLY A 172 2.38 -6.54 6.01
CA GLY A 172 2.30 -5.17 6.54
C GLY A 172 3.60 -4.35 6.50
N TYR A 173 4.77 -4.95 6.40
CA TYR A 173 6.08 -4.28 6.45
C TYR A 173 6.80 -4.23 5.09
N ARG A 174 6.02 -4.06 4.01
CA ARG A 174 6.55 -3.96 2.64
C ARG A 174 7.58 -2.82 2.47
N TYR A 175 7.46 -1.74 3.22
CA TYR A 175 8.40 -0.62 3.17
C TYR A 175 9.76 -0.98 3.77
N VAL A 176 9.83 -1.97 4.65
CA VAL A 176 11.06 -2.55 5.16
C VAL A 176 11.65 -3.53 4.15
N GLU A 177 10.87 -4.54 3.74
CA GLU A 177 11.33 -5.58 2.83
C GLU A 177 10.19 -6.14 1.98
N ASN A 178 10.51 -6.52 0.75
CA ASN A 178 9.63 -7.23 -0.16
C ASN A 178 9.17 -8.56 0.45
N THR A 179 7.97 -9.05 0.12
CA THR A 179 7.54 -10.42 0.50
C THR A 179 8.43 -11.49 -0.12
N LEU A 180 8.33 -12.72 0.35
CA LEU A 180 9.22 -13.81 -0.01
C LEU A 180 9.44 -13.97 -1.52
N ILE A 181 8.35 -14.05 -2.29
CA ILE A 181 8.39 -14.26 -3.74
C ILE A 181 8.94 -13.04 -4.47
N ASP A 182 8.61 -11.82 -4.02
CA ASP A 182 9.10 -10.58 -4.63
C ASP A 182 10.59 -10.35 -4.29
N ARG A 183 11.02 -10.67 -3.05
CA ARG A 183 12.42 -10.57 -2.64
C ARG A 183 13.33 -11.50 -3.45
N THR A 184 12.89 -12.72 -3.70
CA THR A 184 13.63 -13.74 -4.45
C THR A 184 13.43 -13.64 -5.96
N LYS A 185 12.66 -12.66 -6.44
CA LYS A 185 12.36 -12.47 -7.88
C LYS A 185 11.64 -13.63 -8.57
N ILE A 186 10.91 -14.44 -7.77
CA ILE A 186 10.05 -15.54 -8.26
C ILE A 186 8.65 -15.03 -8.61
N GLY A 187 8.51 -13.76 -8.83
CA GLY A 187 7.26 -13.11 -9.23
C GLY A 187 7.40 -11.62 -9.47
N THR A 188 6.33 -11.02 -9.94
CA THR A 188 6.18 -9.57 -10.07
C THR A 188 4.87 -9.14 -9.42
N SER A 189 4.81 -7.90 -8.94
CA SER A 189 3.64 -7.40 -8.22
C SER A 189 2.53 -6.87 -9.14
N ALA A 190 2.83 -6.59 -10.42
CA ALA A 190 1.87 -6.08 -11.39
C ALA A 190 2.25 -6.50 -12.80
N ASP A 191 1.27 -6.59 -13.70
CA ASP A 191 1.49 -6.87 -15.12
C ASP A 191 0.32 -6.37 -15.97
N TRP A 192 0.52 -6.34 -17.28
CA TRP A 192 -0.47 -5.96 -18.29
C TRP A 192 -1.34 -7.14 -18.68
N GLY A 193 -2.67 -6.95 -18.66
CA GLY A 193 -3.59 -8.01 -19.01
C GLY A 193 -5.04 -7.72 -18.71
N VAL A 194 -5.80 -8.81 -18.51
CA VAL A 194 -7.16 -8.83 -18.03
C VAL A 194 -7.16 -9.47 -16.65
N HIS A 195 -7.80 -8.82 -15.69
CA HIS A 195 -7.80 -9.23 -14.30
C HIS A 195 -9.23 -9.31 -13.80
N LEU A 196 -9.57 -10.40 -13.16
CA LEU A 196 -10.86 -10.66 -12.55
C LEU A 196 -10.65 -10.80 -11.05
N SER A 197 -11.53 -10.20 -10.25
CA SER A 197 -11.54 -10.38 -8.80
C SER A 197 -12.94 -10.28 -8.24
N GLY A 198 -13.17 -10.86 -7.07
CA GLY A 198 -14.44 -10.77 -6.39
C GLY A 198 -14.40 -11.34 -4.99
N LYS A 199 -15.50 -11.13 -4.25
CA LYS A 199 -15.72 -11.58 -2.89
C LYS A 199 -17.08 -12.25 -2.75
N PHE A 200 -17.18 -13.21 -1.83
CA PHE A 200 -18.41 -13.94 -1.53
C PHE A 200 -18.59 -14.04 -0.02
N ALA A 201 -19.82 -14.35 0.41
CA ALA A 201 -20.18 -14.54 1.81
C ALA A 201 -19.70 -13.36 2.69
N ASP A 202 -20.15 -12.15 2.38
CA ASP A 202 -19.83 -10.90 3.08
C ASP A 202 -18.30 -10.64 3.19
N GLY A 203 -17.54 -11.08 2.16
CA GLY A 203 -16.09 -10.91 2.10
C GLY A 203 -15.28 -11.99 2.81
N MET A 204 -15.93 -13.03 3.35
CA MET A 204 -15.24 -14.20 3.93
C MET A 204 -14.33 -14.88 2.90
N PHE A 205 -14.81 -15.06 1.68
CA PHE A 205 -14.03 -15.63 0.57
C PHE A 205 -13.72 -14.58 -0.48
N SER A 206 -12.51 -14.64 -1.06
CA SER A 206 -12.16 -13.82 -2.21
C SER A 206 -11.35 -14.62 -3.22
N TYR A 207 -11.42 -14.19 -4.48
CA TYR A 207 -10.59 -14.71 -5.56
C TYR A 207 -9.98 -13.56 -6.37
N ALA A 208 -8.88 -13.87 -7.06
CA ALA A 208 -8.31 -13.03 -8.10
C ALA A 208 -7.68 -13.94 -9.17
N ILE A 209 -7.90 -13.61 -10.44
CA ILE A 209 -7.33 -14.33 -11.60
C ILE A 209 -6.89 -13.28 -12.60
N SER A 210 -5.69 -13.48 -13.15
CA SER A 210 -5.10 -12.57 -14.14
C SER A 210 -4.61 -13.36 -15.35
N ALA A 211 -5.00 -12.92 -16.53
CA ALA A 211 -4.47 -13.35 -17.82
C ALA A 211 -3.58 -12.25 -18.36
N ILE A 212 -2.27 -12.49 -18.44
CA ILE A 212 -1.23 -11.47 -18.51
C ILE A 212 -0.16 -11.76 -19.55
N ASN A 213 0.64 -10.75 -19.86
CA ASN A 213 1.81 -10.90 -20.75
C ASN A 213 2.96 -11.71 -20.12
N GLY A 214 3.06 -11.76 -18.78
CA GLY A 214 4.11 -12.48 -18.06
C GLY A 214 5.44 -11.74 -17.93
N ALA A 215 5.63 -10.63 -18.64
CA ALA A 215 6.88 -9.86 -18.64
C ALA A 215 6.98 -8.83 -17.49
N GLY A 216 5.88 -8.65 -16.75
CA GLY A 216 5.76 -7.63 -15.72
C GLY A 216 5.50 -6.22 -16.27
N TYR A 217 5.05 -5.34 -15.39
CA TYR A 217 4.63 -3.98 -15.76
C TYR A 217 5.75 -3.09 -16.35
N LYS A 218 7.03 -3.40 -16.10
CA LYS A 218 8.19 -2.66 -16.61
C LYS A 218 8.53 -3.00 -18.06
N ALA A 219 7.99 -4.07 -18.61
CA ALA A 219 8.24 -4.54 -19.96
C ALA A 219 6.94 -4.66 -20.77
N PRO A 220 6.19 -3.56 -20.99
CA PRO A 220 5.00 -3.60 -21.81
C PRO A 220 5.39 -3.89 -23.27
N PRO A 221 4.54 -4.59 -24.03
CA PRO A 221 4.73 -4.73 -25.47
C PRO A 221 4.66 -3.36 -26.12
N GLY A 222 5.76 -2.91 -26.70
CA GLY A 222 5.85 -1.59 -27.34
C GLY A 222 5.53 -1.64 -28.83
N PRO A 223 4.74 -0.71 -29.36
CA PRO A 223 4.45 -0.65 -30.80
C PRO A 223 5.69 -0.41 -31.66
N GLY A 224 6.78 0.11 -31.08
CA GLY A 224 8.05 0.33 -31.79
C GLY A 224 8.99 -0.88 -31.83
N ASN A 225 8.76 -1.89 -30.97
CA ASN A 225 9.66 -3.04 -30.85
C ASN A 225 9.19 -4.29 -31.63
N GLY A 226 8.01 -4.24 -32.25
CA GLY A 226 7.44 -5.40 -32.95
C GLY A 226 7.16 -6.60 -32.03
N VAL A 227 7.16 -6.38 -30.71
CA VAL A 227 7.12 -7.43 -29.71
C VAL A 227 5.68 -7.82 -29.42
N LYS A 228 5.32 -9.03 -29.80
CA LYS A 228 4.08 -9.69 -29.40
C LYS A 228 4.44 -11.01 -28.72
N PHE A 229 3.70 -11.35 -27.66
CA PHE A 229 3.82 -12.64 -26.99
C PHE A 229 2.97 -13.68 -27.73
N LYS A 230 3.42 -14.93 -27.76
CA LYS A 230 2.72 -16.05 -28.42
C LYS A 230 1.75 -16.74 -27.49
N SER A 231 1.92 -16.59 -26.19
CA SER A 231 1.05 -17.17 -25.16
C SER A 231 0.64 -16.13 -24.13
N ILE A 232 -0.36 -16.49 -23.35
CA ILE A 232 -0.84 -15.72 -22.20
C ILE A 232 -0.39 -16.48 -20.95
N ASP A 233 0.19 -15.77 -20.01
CA ASP A 233 0.49 -16.29 -18.69
C ASP A 233 -0.72 -16.12 -17.77
N VAL A 234 -0.90 -17.02 -16.81
CA VAL A 234 -2.03 -16.98 -15.90
C VAL A 234 -1.54 -17.04 -14.45
N GLU A 235 -2.03 -16.12 -13.62
CA GLU A 235 -1.88 -16.17 -12.16
C GLU A 235 -3.25 -16.15 -11.49
N GLY A 236 -3.42 -16.97 -10.43
CA GLY A 236 -4.67 -17.03 -9.69
C GLY A 236 -4.45 -17.20 -8.20
N ARG A 237 -5.42 -16.72 -7.40
CA ARG A 237 -5.47 -16.86 -5.94
C ARG A 237 -6.91 -17.04 -5.49
N VAL A 238 -7.11 -17.88 -4.48
CA VAL A 238 -8.30 -17.93 -3.64
C VAL A 238 -7.89 -17.73 -2.19
N SER A 239 -8.71 -17.04 -1.41
CA SER A 239 -8.44 -16.81 0.01
C SER A 239 -9.71 -16.81 0.83
N ALA A 240 -9.56 -17.10 2.13
CA ALA A 240 -10.61 -17.01 3.13
C ALA A 240 -10.13 -16.19 4.32
N ASN A 241 -11.02 -15.33 4.83
CA ASN A 241 -10.88 -14.61 6.09
C ASN A 241 -11.95 -15.18 7.04
N ILE A 242 -11.52 -15.92 8.04
CA ILE A 242 -12.41 -16.56 9.00
C ILE A 242 -12.01 -16.08 10.39
N ASP A 243 -12.85 -15.24 10.98
CA ASP A 243 -12.52 -14.48 12.20
C ASP A 243 -11.19 -13.74 12.04
N ASP A 244 -10.19 -14.06 12.86
CA ASP A 244 -8.85 -13.48 12.83
C ASP A 244 -7.87 -14.26 11.93
N PHE A 245 -8.32 -15.33 11.25
CA PHE A 245 -7.47 -16.15 10.40
C PHE A 245 -7.61 -15.75 8.93
N VAL A 246 -6.47 -15.63 8.25
CA VAL A 246 -6.35 -15.42 6.81
C VAL A 246 -5.64 -16.63 6.22
N VAL A 247 -6.27 -17.30 5.26
CA VAL A 247 -5.66 -18.38 4.52
C VAL A 247 -5.79 -18.15 3.03
N ALA A 248 -4.76 -18.49 2.26
CA ALA A 248 -4.78 -18.33 0.82
C ALA A 248 -3.95 -19.41 0.13
N VAL A 249 -4.38 -19.79 -1.06
CA VAL A 249 -3.60 -20.58 -2.01
C VAL A 249 -3.63 -19.89 -3.37
N GLY A 250 -2.55 -20.01 -4.13
CA GLY A 250 -2.43 -19.43 -5.45
C GLY A 250 -1.48 -20.20 -6.35
N GLY A 251 -1.45 -19.82 -7.61
CA GLY A 251 -0.59 -20.45 -8.59
C GLY A 251 -0.36 -19.58 -9.80
N TYR A 252 0.69 -19.90 -10.53
CA TYR A 252 1.09 -19.25 -11.78
C TYR A 252 1.49 -20.32 -12.80
N THR A 253 1.21 -20.04 -14.08
CA THR A 253 1.72 -20.82 -15.22
C THR A 253 1.93 -19.93 -16.43
N GLY A 254 3.07 -20.05 -17.09
CA GLY A 254 3.36 -19.24 -18.27
C GLY A 254 4.79 -19.30 -18.78
N LYS A 255 5.11 -18.38 -19.68
CA LYS A 255 6.43 -18.27 -20.33
C LYS A 255 7.26 -17.08 -19.83
N LEU A 256 6.79 -16.35 -18.82
CA LEU A 256 7.45 -15.18 -18.23
C LEU A 256 7.76 -14.10 -19.28
N GLY A 257 6.87 -13.93 -20.27
CA GLY A 257 7.06 -13.00 -21.38
C GLY A 257 8.27 -13.28 -22.28
N LYS A 258 8.83 -14.50 -22.24
CA LYS A 258 10.02 -14.87 -23.01
C LYS A 258 9.70 -15.53 -24.36
N ASP A 259 8.42 -15.68 -24.70
CA ASP A 259 7.93 -16.32 -25.94
C ASP A 259 7.59 -15.34 -27.06
N MET A 260 8.32 -14.25 -27.15
CA MET A 260 8.16 -13.26 -28.22
C MET A 260 8.48 -13.84 -29.60
N GLU A 261 7.95 -13.22 -30.66
CA GLU A 261 8.08 -13.69 -32.05
C GLU A 261 9.52 -13.97 -32.46
N LEU A 262 10.44 -13.10 -32.02
CA LEU A 262 11.88 -13.19 -32.35
C LEU A 262 12.73 -13.62 -31.14
N ALA A 263 12.14 -14.26 -30.13
CA ALA A 263 12.87 -14.69 -28.94
C ALA A 263 13.96 -15.71 -29.29
N SER A 264 15.18 -15.44 -28.85
CA SER A 264 16.31 -16.34 -29.01
C SER A 264 17.13 -16.33 -27.69
N PRO A 265 17.29 -17.48 -27.02
CA PRO A 265 16.68 -18.77 -27.35
C PRO A 265 15.17 -18.80 -27.11
N ALA A 266 14.45 -19.59 -27.88
CA ALA A 266 13.01 -19.79 -27.70
C ALA A 266 12.73 -20.52 -26.37
N PRO A 267 11.58 -20.29 -25.73
CA PRO A 267 11.19 -21.00 -24.52
C PRO A 267 11.10 -22.50 -24.74
N SER A 268 11.81 -23.27 -23.93
CA SER A 268 11.79 -24.74 -23.91
C SER A 268 10.91 -25.30 -22.78
N HIS A 269 10.68 -24.50 -21.73
CA HIS A 269 9.89 -24.88 -20.56
C HIS A 269 8.74 -23.94 -20.31
N THR A 270 7.83 -24.33 -19.43
CA THR A 270 6.75 -23.51 -18.87
C THR A 270 7.00 -23.31 -17.39
N ALA A 271 7.17 -22.06 -16.98
CA ALA A 271 7.28 -21.73 -15.56
C ALA A 271 5.96 -22.03 -14.86
N THR A 272 6.06 -22.66 -13.70
CA THR A 272 4.91 -22.87 -12.80
C THR A 272 5.27 -22.47 -11.38
N ARG A 273 4.30 -21.98 -10.63
CA ARG A 273 4.45 -21.64 -9.21
C ARG A 273 3.20 -22.02 -8.45
N PHE A 274 3.38 -22.62 -7.30
CA PHE A 274 2.35 -22.81 -6.28
C PHE A 274 2.69 -21.94 -5.08
N ASN A 275 1.69 -21.30 -4.48
CA ASN A 275 1.82 -20.46 -3.30
C ASN A 275 0.79 -20.86 -2.24
N ALA A 276 1.15 -20.72 -0.96
CA ALA A 276 0.25 -20.86 0.17
C ALA A 276 0.61 -19.85 1.26
N LEU A 277 -0.40 -19.31 1.94
CA LEU A 277 -0.24 -18.38 3.06
C LEU A 277 -1.28 -18.72 4.12
N ALA A 278 -0.87 -18.71 5.38
CA ALA A 278 -1.75 -18.74 6.53
C ALA A 278 -1.27 -17.72 7.57
N ALA A 279 -2.18 -16.94 8.12
CA ALA A 279 -1.87 -15.92 9.10
C ALA A 279 -2.99 -15.78 10.13
N TYR A 280 -2.61 -15.42 11.35
CA TYR A 280 -3.47 -14.90 12.40
C TYR A 280 -3.26 -13.39 12.46
N LYS A 281 -4.34 -12.61 12.36
CA LYS A 281 -4.28 -11.15 12.22
C LYS A 281 -5.38 -10.46 13.01
N THR A 282 -5.00 -9.88 14.14
CA THR A 282 -5.85 -8.99 14.94
C THR A 282 -5.42 -7.53 14.75
N LYS A 283 -5.94 -6.64 15.58
CA LYS A 283 -5.49 -5.24 15.63
C LYS A 283 -4.09 -5.09 16.21
N GLU A 284 -3.71 -5.99 17.12
CA GLU A 284 -2.44 -5.95 17.87
C GLU A 284 -1.41 -6.94 17.34
N ILE A 285 -1.84 -8.10 16.87
CA ILE A 285 -0.94 -9.19 16.49
C ILE A 285 -1.16 -9.54 15.02
N THR A 286 -0.07 -9.68 14.29
CA THR A 286 -0.02 -10.38 13.01
C THR A 286 1.06 -11.46 13.11
N ALA A 287 0.72 -12.71 12.80
CA ALA A 287 1.69 -13.79 12.70
C ALA A 287 1.30 -14.70 11.54
N GLY A 288 2.24 -15.01 10.65
CA GLY A 288 1.92 -15.79 9.47
C GLY A 288 3.09 -16.55 8.89
N VAL A 289 2.74 -17.46 7.98
CA VAL A 289 3.69 -18.27 7.20
C VAL A 289 3.27 -18.21 5.73
N GLU A 290 4.24 -17.89 4.87
CA GLU A 290 4.11 -17.96 3.41
C GLU A 290 5.00 -19.09 2.89
N TYR A 291 4.54 -19.84 1.89
CA TYR A 291 5.29 -20.89 1.20
C TYR A 291 5.15 -20.75 -0.31
N PHE A 292 6.21 -21.07 -1.04
CA PHE A 292 6.13 -21.26 -2.48
C PHE A 292 6.94 -22.48 -2.96
N SER A 293 6.54 -23.00 -4.11
CA SER A 293 7.30 -23.94 -4.93
C SER A 293 7.17 -23.56 -6.40
N ALA A 294 8.28 -23.27 -7.05
CA ALA A 294 8.34 -22.87 -8.46
C ALA A 294 9.20 -23.87 -9.26
N ASN A 295 8.76 -24.18 -10.48
CA ASN A 295 9.55 -24.98 -11.42
C ASN A 295 9.80 -24.17 -12.67
N ASP A 296 11.00 -24.32 -13.25
CA ASP A 296 11.46 -23.71 -14.49
C ASP A 296 11.39 -22.18 -14.50
N TRP A 297 11.36 -21.54 -13.33
CA TRP A 297 11.25 -20.09 -13.22
C TRP A 297 12.47 -19.37 -13.80
N ASN A 298 13.67 -19.89 -13.53
CA ASN A 298 14.91 -19.35 -14.06
C ASN A 298 15.33 -20.05 -15.37
N SER A 299 14.67 -21.14 -15.75
CA SER A 299 15.07 -22.04 -16.85
C SER A 299 14.09 -22.07 -18.04
N VAL A 300 13.15 -21.14 -18.15
CA VAL A 300 12.14 -21.11 -19.25
C VAL A 300 12.81 -21.19 -20.64
N THR A 301 13.93 -20.54 -20.84
CA THR A 301 14.70 -20.56 -22.11
C THR A 301 15.95 -21.45 -22.08
N SER A 302 16.12 -22.23 -21.02
CA SER A 302 17.26 -23.14 -20.85
C SER A 302 16.91 -24.54 -21.34
N SER A 303 17.93 -25.34 -21.67
CA SER A 303 17.78 -26.78 -21.92
C SER A 303 17.68 -27.61 -20.61
N THR A 304 17.94 -26.97 -19.47
CA THR A 304 17.90 -27.60 -18.15
C THR A 304 16.66 -27.12 -17.39
N THR A 305 16.17 -27.93 -16.48
CA THR A 305 15.07 -27.57 -15.58
C THR A 305 15.59 -27.08 -14.24
N ASP A 306 14.83 -26.23 -13.56
CA ASP A 306 15.09 -25.83 -12.18
C ASP A 306 13.85 -26.01 -11.30
N LYS A 307 14.09 -26.07 -10.01
CA LYS A 307 13.05 -26.03 -8.99
C LYS A 307 13.54 -25.19 -7.83
N GLU A 308 12.73 -24.21 -7.47
CA GLU A 308 12.96 -23.36 -6.31
C GLU A 308 11.78 -23.49 -5.34
N GLN A 309 12.07 -23.51 -4.05
CA GLN A 309 11.05 -23.54 -3.02
C GLN A 309 11.53 -22.76 -1.79
N GLY A 310 10.59 -22.15 -1.10
CA GLY A 310 10.92 -21.40 0.10
C GLY A 310 9.72 -21.19 0.99
N TRP A 311 10.02 -20.78 2.21
CA TRP A 311 9.03 -20.35 3.17
C TRP A 311 9.50 -19.12 3.93
N SER A 312 8.55 -18.34 4.40
CA SER A 312 8.73 -17.16 5.22
C SER A 312 7.83 -17.25 6.44
N GLY A 313 8.39 -17.08 7.62
CA GLY A 313 7.64 -16.88 8.85
C GLY A 313 7.79 -15.45 9.32
N PHE A 314 6.69 -14.78 9.65
CA PHE A 314 6.70 -13.38 10.08
C PHE A 314 5.75 -13.16 11.25
N ALA A 315 6.09 -12.22 12.11
CA ALA A 315 5.22 -11.78 13.20
C ALA A 315 5.42 -10.30 13.51
N SER A 316 4.36 -9.67 14.01
CA SER A 316 4.40 -8.33 14.59
C SER A 316 3.48 -8.25 15.80
N TYR A 317 3.85 -7.42 16.76
CA TYR A 317 3.06 -7.12 17.94
C TYR A 317 3.03 -5.63 18.23
N LYS A 318 1.84 -5.06 18.16
CA LYS A 318 1.56 -3.67 18.48
C LYS A 318 1.24 -3.57 19.98
N PHE A 319 2.22 -3.14 20.75
CA PHE A 319 2.10 -3.05 22.23
C PHE A 319 1.62 -1.67 22.70
N ASP A 320 1.56 -0.69 21.80
CA ASP A 320 1.06 0.67 22.03
C ASP A 320 0.42 1.19 20.73
N PRO A 321 -0.52 2.15 20.76
CA PRO A 321 -1.12 2.72 19.56
C PRO A 321 -0.13 3.23 18.50
N GLN A 322 1.08 3.63 18.92
CA GLN A 322 2.12 4.16 18.03
C GLN A 322 3.33 3.24 17.88
N TRP A 323 3.44 2.15 18.67
CA TRP A 323 4.62 1.33 18.70
C TRP A 323 4.34 -0.14 18.43
N ALA A 324 5.19 -0.75 17.61
CA ALA A 324 5.16 -2.18 17.35
C ALA A 324 6.57 -2.75 17.27
N ILE A 325 6.70 -4.03 17.52
CA ILE A 325 7.89 -4.82 17.20
C ILE A 325 7.51 -5.85 16.12
N PHE A 326 8.47 -6.18 15.27
CA PHE A 326 8.25 -7.16 14.22
C PHE A 326 9.51 -7.93 13.88
N GLY A 327 9.33 -9.07 13.25
CA GLY A 327 10.41 -9.87 12.71
C GLY A 327 9.93 -10.81 11.62
N ARG A 328 10.88 -11.24 10.79
CA ARG A 328 10.66 -12.17 9.70
C ARG A 328 11.88 -13.04 9.48
N TYR A 329 11.65 -14.28 9.08
CA TYR A 329 12.67 -15.25 8.69
C TYR A 329 12.25 -15.95 7.40
N ASP A 330 13.13 -15.99 6.41
CA ASP A 330 12.93 -16.70 5.15
C ASP A 330 13.98 -17.79 4.99
N SER A 331 13.60 -18.89 4.38
CA SER A 331 14.51 -19.95 3.92
C SER A 331 14.12 -20.37 2.50
N VAL A 332 15.06 -20.29 1.57
CA VAL A 332 14.86 -20.61 0.16
C VAL A 332 15.92 -21.57 -0.31
N ASN A 333 15.52 -22.54 -1.11
CA ASN A 333 16.41 -23.54 -1.69
C ASN A 333 16.13 -23.63 -3.19
N GLU A 334 17.18 -23.53 -4.01
CA GLU A 334 17.11 -23.78 -5.44
C GLU A 334 17.68 -25.19 -5.74
N LYS A 335 16.93 -26.00 -6.48
CA LYS A 335 17.34 -27.33 -6.90
C LYS A 335 17.47 -27.37 -8.42
N LEU A 336 18.68 -27.19 -8.92
CA LEU A 336 18.98 -27.47 -10.33
C LEU A 336 19.04 -28.99 -10.55
N GLN A 337 18.40 -29.48 -11.60
CA GLN A 337 18.39 -30.93 -11.91
C GLN A 337 19.71 -31.46 -12.46
N GLN A 338 20.68 -30.60 -12.75
CA GLN A 338 22.01 -31.04 -13.16
C GLN A 338 22.87 -31.42 -11.95
N PRO A 339 23.69 -32.49 -12.05
CA PRO A 339 24.55 -32.98 -10.96
C PRO A 339 25.67 -32.01 -10.57
N SER A 340 25.85 -30.94 -11.29
CA SER A 340 26.91 -29.98 -11.04
C SER A 340 26.48 -28.91 -10.05
N VAL A 341 26.81 -29.11 -8.81
CA VAL A 341 27.54 -28.18 -7.98
C VAL A 341 26.80 -26.98 -7.41
N ASN A 342 25.69 -26.50 -7.95
CA ASN A 342 25.03 -25.30 -7.45
C ASN A 342 23.59 -25.64 -7.01
N LYS A 343 23.41 -25.74 -5.72
CA LYS A 343 22.10 -25.78 -5.04
C LYS A 343 22.09 -24.64 -4.04
N PRO A 344 21.93 -23.41 -4.50
CA PRO A 344 22.00 -22.28 -3.60
C PRO A 344 20.91 -22.37 -2.54
N ASP A 345 21.30 -22.09 -1.33
CA ASP A 345 20.43 -21.94 -0.18
C ASP A 345 20.51 -20.47 0.27
N ASP A 346 19.37 -19.87 0.52
CA ASP A 346 19.26 -18.50 1.02
C ASP A 346 18.55 -18.50 2.37
N THR A 347 19.13 -17.81 3.33
CA THR A 347 18.57 -17.60 4.64
C THR A 347 18.56 -16.12 4.95
N TYR A 348 17.36 -15.54 5.06
CA TYR A 348 17.17 -14.13 5.36
C TYR A 348 16.41 -13.95 6.66
N TYR A 349 16.77 -12.93 7.44
CA TYR A 349 15.94 -12.47 8.53
C TYR A 349 16.02 -10.96 8.72
N ASN A 350 14.95 -10.39 9.27
CA ASN A 350 14.93 -9.05 9.80
C ASN A 350 14.23 -9.00 11.16
N ALA A 351 14.57 -8.00 11.94
CA ALA A 351 13.85 -7.63 13.16
C ALA A 351 13.90 -6.11 13.33
N GLY A 352 12.82 -5.53 13.83
CA GLY A 352 12.72 -4.09 13.98
C GLY A 352 11.70 -3.64 15.01
N ILE A 353 11.80 -2.36 15.35
CA ILE A 353 10.82 -1.63 16.14
C ILE A 353 10.25 -0.50 15.28
N GLU A 354 8.95 -0.41 15.21
CA GLU A 354 8.21 0.61 14.47
C GLU A 354 7.67 1.68 15.42
N TRP A 355 7.75 2.93 14.97
CA TRP A 355 7.08 4.08 15.54
C TRP A 355 6.20 4.74 14.48
N SER A 356 4.88 4.78 14.74
CA SER A 356 3.85 5.35 13.86
C SER A 356 3.20 6.55 14.54
N PRO A 357 3.83 7.74 14.52
CA PRO A 357 3.31 8.94 15.19
C PRO A 357 1.98 9.40 14.64
N THR A 358 1.70 9.10 13.39
CA THR A 358 0.47 9.43 12.67
C THR A 358 0.05 8.30 11.74
N LYS A 359 -1.15 8.38 11.18
CA LYS A 359 -1.63 7.41 10.17
C LYS A 359 -0.90 7.51 8.83
N ILE A 360 -0.20 8.61 8.58
CA ILE A 360 0.48 8.88 7.31
C ILE A 360 1.98 8.57 7.34
N VAL A 361 2.57 8.43 8.53
CA VAL A 361 4.03 8.21 8.69
C VAL A 361 4.26 7.05 9.65
N SER A 362 5.08 6.10 9.22
CA SER A 362 5.70 5.09 10.09
C SER A 362 7.21 5.06 9.84
N LEU A 363 7.98 4.92 10.90
CA LEU A 363 9.44 4.80 10.91
C LEU A 363 9.82 3.53 11.65
N SER A 364 10.76 2.76 11.12
CA SER A 364 11.25 1.54 11.78
C SER A 364 12.77 1.52 11.84
N LEU A 365 13.31 1.28 13.02
CA LEU A 365 14.71 0.88 13.17
C LEU A 365 14.79 -0.63 12.94
N VAL A 366 15.58 -1.07 11.96
CA VAL A 366 15.60 -2.46 11.49
C VAL A 366 17.03 -2.94 11.29
N TYR A 367 17.30 -4.17 11.73
CA TYR A 367 18.44 -4.95 11.29
C TYR A 367 18.00 -6.03 10.31
N LYS A 368 18.74 -6.20 9.21
CA LYS A 368 18.58 -7.28 8.23
C LYS A 368 19.86 -8.07 8.05
N HIS A 369 19.68 -9.36 7.86
CA HIS A 369 20.77 -10.26 7.49
C HIS A 369 20.31 -11.21 6.39
N ASP A 370 21.15 -11.40 5.39
CA ASP A 370 20.92 -12.32 4.27
C ASP A 370 22.18 -13.15 4.03
N ASN A 371 22.04 -14.45 3.84
CA ASN A 371 23.16 -15.37 3.71
C ASN A 371 22.87 -16.44 2.67
N ALA A 372 23.60 -16.36 1.57
CA ALA A 372 23.60 -17.36 0.50
C ALA A 372 24.75 -18.34 0.65
N LYS A 373 24.47 -19.62 0.45
CA LYS A 373 25.45 -20.72 0.44
C LYS A 373 25.27 -21.57 -0.80
N HIS A 374 26.31 -22.28 -1.17
CA HIS A 374 26.35 -23.28 -2.25
C HIS A 374 26.08 -22.73 -3.66
N GLY A 375 26.02 -21.43 -3.83
CA GLY A 375 25.77 -20.81 -5.14
C GLY A 375 25.50 -19.32 -5.06
N ALA A 376 24.87 -18.79 -6.10
CA ALA A 376 24.40 -17.41 -6.19
C ALA A 376 22.90 -17.38 -6.47
N LEU A 377 22.21 -16.51 -5.77
CA LEU A 377 20.78 -16.27 -5.91
C LEU A 377 20.51 -14.83 -6.32
N ALA A 378 19.52 -14.64 -7.18
CA ALA A 378 18.98 -13.32 -7.44
C ALA A 378 18.05 -12.91 -6.29
N ASN A 379 18.25 -11.71 -5.74
CA ASN A 379 17.36 -11.15 -4.73
C ASN A 379 17.23 -9.64 -4.86
N GLN A 380 16.49 -9.00 -3.95
CA GLN A 380 16.30 -7.55 -3.95
C GLN A 380 17.31 -6.80 -3.09
N ASN A 381 18.15 -7.51 -2.34
CA ASN A 381 19.12 -6.92 -1.44
C ASN A 381 20.48 -6.64 -2.15
N GLY A 382 21.18 -5.63 -1.67
CA GLY A 382 22.53 -5.31 -2.13
C GLY A 382 22.63 -5.08 -3.64
N THR A 383 23.54 -5.77 -4.29
CA THR A 383 23.75 -5.70 -5.74
C THR A 383 22.70 -6.47 -6.56
N GLY A 384 21.67 -7.03 -5.91
CA GLY A 384 20.65 -7.84 -6.58
C GLY A 384 21.09 -9.28 -6.88
N THR A 385 22.30 -9.66 -6.51
CA THR A 385 22.82 -11.04 -6.53
C THR A 385 23.60 -11.27 -5.25
N LEU A 386 23.27 -12.33 -4.52
CA LEU A 386 23.96 -12.76 -3.32
C LEU A 386 24.58 -14.12 -3.53
N GLY A 387 25.83 -14.32 -3.06
CA GLY A 387 26.57 -15.54 -3.25
C GLY A 387 27.52 -15.52 -4.44
N SER A 388 28.04 -16.67 -4.82
CA SER A 388 29.05 -16.84 -5.87
C SER A 388 28.93 -18.18 -6.54
N THR A 389 29.24 -18.24 -7.83
CA THR A 389 29.44 -19.49 -8.59
C THR A 389 30.84 -20.09 -8.39
N SER A 390 31.79 -19.29 -7.88
CA SER A 390 33.17 -19.73 -7.55
C SER A 390 33.27 -20.11 -6.07
N LEU A 391 34.11 -21.09 -5.73
CA LEU A 391 34.35 -21.53 -4.36
C LEU A 391 34.90 -20.39 -3.48
N PRO A 392 34.49 -20.29 -2.21
CA PRO A 392 33.63 -21.19 -1.43
C PRO A 392 32.12 -21.10 -1.68
N ARG A 393 31.64 -20.29 -2.64
CA ARG A 393 30.23 -20.12 -3.05
C ARG A 393 29.33 -19.57 -1.96
N THR A 394 29.78 -18.55 -1.28
CA THR A 394 29.02 -17.91 -0.21
C THR A 394 28.82 -16.44 -0.48
N GLY A 395 27.76 -15.89 0.10
CA GLY A 395 27.49 -14.45 0.12
C GLY A 395 26.80 -14.06 1.41
N THR A 396 27.13 -12.90 1.96
CA THR A 396 26.45 -12.36 3.13
C THR A 396 26.12 -10.89 2.89
N TYR A 397 24.96 -10.49 3.36
CA TYR A 397 24.49 -9.10 3.37
C TYR A 397 24.03 -8.73 4.77
N ASN A 398 24.42 -7.58 5.26
CA ASN A 398 23.95 -7.01 6.52
C ASN A 398 23.53 -5.55 6.26
N GLU A 399 22.44 -5.14 6.90
CA GLU A 399 21.92 -3.78 6.81
C GLU A 399 21.32 -3.39 8.15
N LEU A 400 21.71 -2.24 8.65
CA LEU A 400 21.11 -1.61 9.83
C LEU A 400 20.66 -0.20 9.42
N GLY A 401 19.42 0.15 9.71
CA GLY A 401 18.95 1.49 9.36
C GLY A 401 17.56 1.82 9.79
N ILE A 402 17.16 3.02 9.44
CA ILE A 402 15.80 3.53 9.61
C ILE A 402 15.09 3.40 8.25
N PHE A 403 13.97 2.71 8.27
CA PHE A 403 13.08 2.54 7.11
C PHE A 403 11.81 3.33 7.37
N GLY A 404 11.33 4.05 6.37
CA GLY A 404 10.16 4.89 6.52
C GLY A 404 9.13 4.70 5.40
N ILE A 405 7.87 4.93 5.77
CA ILE A 405 6.74 5.06 4.85
C ILE A 405 6.04 6.39 5.12
N LEU A 406 5.77 7.12 4.04
CA LEU A 406 4.85 8.25 4.01
C LEU A 406 3.72 7.88 3.05
N GLN A 407 2.45 8.07 3.46
CA GLN A 407 1.27 7.79 2.61
C GLN A 407 0.16 8.80 2.87
N TRP A 408 -0.57 9.21 1.84
CA TRP A 408 -1.68 10.18 1.91
C TRP A 408 -2.79 9.88 0.93
#